data_255f9deba38d7179b6e8e91a81f0787b
#
_entry.id   255f9deba38d7179b6e8e91a81f0787b
#
_cell.length_a   1.000
_cell.length_b   1.000
_cell.length_c   1.000
_cell.angle_alpha   90.00
_cell.angle_beta   90.00
_cell.angle_gamma   90.00
#
_symmetry.space_group_name_H-M   'P 1'
#
loop_
_entity.id
_entity.type
_entity.pdbx_description
1 polymer ?
#
loop_
_entity_poly.entity_id
_entity_poly.type
_entity_poly.pdbx_seq_one_letter_code
_entity_poly.pdbx_strand_id
1 'polypeptide(L)'
;MNITINGETREIDASLSVDGLLRDIGLDPTKVAVERNLEIVPKSTYAETALSDGDKLEIVHFIGGGAPEAAEIEEDDPLVIAGQKFRSRLIIGTGKYADYEINRQACVAADIDMITVAVRRVNVLDPTQPLLVDSIDPKKYTYLPNTAGCFTTEDAVRTLRLAREAGGWDLVKLEILGEARTLYPMMPETIEATAKLTEEGFKVMAYCSDDPILCKRVEEAGAVAIMPLGAPIGSGLGLQNPVNIRLIVEQTEVPVIVDAGVGTASDATIAMELGCDGVLMNTAIAEAKDPIQMAQAMKHAVKAGRLAYLAGRMPRRMYADPSSPLAGLI
;
A
#
# COMPACT_ATOMS: atom_id res chain seq x y z
N MET A 1 30.95 -11.34 -19.71
CA MET A 1 29.60 -11.62 -20.23
C MET A 1 28.67 -10.47 -19.90
N ASN A 2 27.65 -10.25 -20.73
CA ASN A 2 26.71 -9.17 -20.52
C ASN A 2 25.42 -9.71 -19.86
N ILE A 3 24.99 -9.11 -18.77
CA ILE A 3 23.71 -9.40 -18.12
C ILE A 3 22.92 -8.11 -17.95
N THR A 4 21.62 -8.23 -17.70
CA THR A 4 20.78 -7.07 -17.38
C THR A 4 20.36 -7.15 -15.90
N ILE A 5 20.60 -6.10 -15.13
CA ILE A 5 20.21 -6.01 -13.71
C ILE A 5 19.24 -4.84 -13.57
N ASN A 6 18.01 -5.11 -13.11
CA ASN A 6 16.95 -4.10 -12.93
C ASN A 6 16.78 -3.17 -14.15
N GLY A 7 16.88 -3.75 -15.36
CA GLY A 7 16.75 -3.03 -16.64
C GLY A 7 18.04 -2.43 -17.19
N GLU A 8 19.15 -2.42 -16.45
CA GLU A 8 20.45 -1.90 -16.92
C GLU A 8 21.41 -3.02 -17.33
N THR A 9 22.04 -2.89 -18.51
CA THR A 9 23.02 -3.86 -18.98
C THR A 9 24.37 -3.63 -18.31
N ARG A 10 24.98 -4.68 -17.77
CA ARG A 10 26.33 -4.68 -17.18
C ARG A 10 27.21 -5.79 -17.74
N GLU A 11 28.48 -5.49 -17.89
CA GLU A 11 29.52 -6.47 -18.17
C GLU A 11 30.05 -7.03 -16.85
N ILE A 12 30.05 -8.35 -16.71
CA ILE A 12 30.53 -9.04 -15.51
C ILE A 12 31.47 -10.18 -15.89
N ASP A 13 32.23 -10.70 -14.92
CA ASP A 13 33.06 -11.88 -15.11
C ASP A 13 32.27 -13.13 -15.46
N ALA A 14 32.77 -13.94 -16.39
CA ALA A 14 32.04 -15.09 -16.94
C ALA A 14 31.85 -16.27 -15.97
N SER A 15 32.33 -16.19 -14.73
CA SER A 15 32.30 -17.29 -13.74
C SER A 15 31.54 -16.98 -12.46
N LEU A 16 30.75 -15.91 -12.44
CA LEU A 16 30.04 -15.53 -11.22
C LEU A 16 28.77 -16.35 -11.05
N SER A 17 28.52 -16.74 -9.79
CA SER A 17 27.19 -17.16 -9.32
C SER A 17 26.34 -15.96 -8.90
N VAL A 18 25.08 -16.17 -8.61
CA VAL A 18 24.21 -15.12 -8.04
C VAL A 18 24.81 -14.56 -6.75
N ASP A 19 25.31 -15.40 -5.82
CA ASP A 19 25.98 -14.95 -4.59
C ASP A 19 27.22 -14.11 -4.90
N GLY A 20 28.04 -14.57 -5.86
CA GLY A 20 29.24 -13.85 -6.30
C GLY A 20 28.93 -12.48 -6.88
N LEU A 21 27.93 -12.39 -7.75
CA LEU A 21 27.46 -11.12 -8.31
C LEU A 21 26.97 -10.15 -7.22
N LEU A 22 26.13 -10.63 -6.30
CA LEU A 22 25.59 -9.80 -5.24
C LEU A 22 26.71 -9.17 -4.39
N ARG A 23 27.72 -9.95 -4.03
CA ARG A 23 28.89 -9.45 -3.29
C ARG A 23 29.74 -8.48 -4.11
N ASP A 24 29.91 -8.74 -5.39
CA ASP A 24 30.70 -7.88 -6.31
C ASP A 24 30.05 -6.49 -6.44
N ILE A 25 28.72 -6.41 -6.47
CA ILE A 25 27.98 -5.13 -6.50
C ILE A 25 27.69 -4.55 -5.09
N GLY A 26 28.30 -5.12 -4.03
CA GLY A 26 28.23 -4.60 -2.66
C GLY A 26 26.95 -4.91 -1.90
N LEU A 27 26.16 -5.90 -2.34
CA LEU A 27 24.93 -6.31 -1.67
C LEU A 27 25.16 -7.53 -0.78
N ASP A 28 24.45 -7.56 0.36
CA ASP A 28 24.40 -8.71 1.25
C ASP A 28 23.38 -9.73 0.71
N PRO A 29 23.81 -10.95 0.28
CA PRO A 29 22.90 -11.95 -0.28
C PRO A 29 21.76 -12.36 0.66
N THR A 30 21.94 -12.19 1.97
CA THR A 30 20.89 -12.53 2.97
C THR A 30 19.75 -11.52 2.99
N LYS A 31 20.00 -10.31 2.49
CA LYS A 31 19.08 -9.16 2.55
C LYS A 31 18.40 -8.83 1.22
N VAL A 32 18.59 -9.66 0.20
CA VAL A 32 18.02 -9.44 -1.13
C VAL A 32 17.24 -10.67 -1.61
N ALA A 33 16.26 -10.45 -2.49
CA ALA A 33 15.67 -11.49 -3.31
C ALA A 33 16.07 -11.26 -4.78
N VAL A 34 16.27 -12.33 -5.51
CA VAL A 34 16.71 -12.33 -6.91
C VAL A 34 15.73 -13.12 -7.75
N GLU A 35 15.27 -12.51 -8.83
CA GLU A 35 14.61 -13.18 -9.93
C GLU A 35 15.60 -13.24 -11.10
N ARG A 36 15.69 -14.37 -11.77
CA ARG A 36 16.49 -14.58 -12.98
C ARG A 36 15.61 -15.09 -14.10
N ASN A 37 15.53 -14.38 -15.19
CA ASN A 37 14.75 -14.76 -16.37
C ASN A 37 13.28 -15.08 -16.03
N LEU A 38 12.64 -14.27 -15.19
CA LEU A 38 11.27 -14.40 -14.70
C LEU A 38 11.02 -15.56 -13.71
N GLU A 39 12.08 -16.18 -13.18
CA GLU A 39 12.01 -17.21 -12.15
C GLU A 39 12.72 -16.74 -10.88
N ILE A 40 12.06 -16.90 -9.73
CA ILE A 40 12.66 -16.57 -8.42
C ILE A 40 13.74 -17.58 -8.11
N VAL A 41 14.94 -17.09 -7.82
CA VAL A 41 16.06 -17.91 -7.35
C VAL A 41 15.96 -18.01 -5.82
N PRO A 42 15.77 -19.20 -5.24
CA PRO A 42 15.76 -19.37 -3.78
C PRO A 42 17.11 -18.96 -3.16
N LYS A 43 17.09 -18.28 -2.02
CA LYS A 43 18.32 -17.83 -1.34
C LYS A 43 19.30 -18.97 -1.06
N SER A 44 18.78 -20.17 -0.77
CA SER A 44 19.59 -21.38 -0.53
C SER A 44 20.42 -21.81 -1.74
N THR A 45 20.07 -21.40 -2.96
CA THR A 45 20.74 -21.80 -4.19
C THR A 45 21.62 -20.70 -4.81
N TYR A 46 21.75 -19.52 -4.20
CA TYR A 46 22.52 -18.39 -4.77
C TYR A 46 23.97 -18.75 -5.07
N ALA A 47 24.63 -19.52 -4.23
CA ALA A 47 26.01 -19.93 -4.43
C ALA A 47 26.18 -20.92 -5.58
N GLU A 48 25.15 -21.71 -5.88
CA GLU A 48 25.16 -22.77 -6.89
C GLU A 48 24.59 -22.30 -8.25
N THR A 49 23.83 -21.21 -8.26
CA THR A 49 23.20 -20.66 -9.48
C THR A 49 24.22 -19.87 -10.27
N ALA A 50 24.82 -20.48 -11.29
CA ALA A 50 25.75 -19.81 -12.20
C ALA A 50 25.00 -18.87 -13.15
N LEU A 51 25.58 -17.70 -13.41
CA LEU A 51 25.06 -16.73 -14.36
C LEU A 51 25.55 -17.05 -15.79
N SER A 52 24.74 -16.66 -16.77
CA SER A 52 24.98 -16.87 -18.20
C SER A 52 24.86 -15.55 -18.95
N ASP A 53 25.55 -15.48 -20.12
CA ASP A 53 25.43 -14.32 -21.01
C ASP A 53 23.97 -14.10 -21.44
N GLY A 54 23.51 -12.85 -21.34
CA GLY A 54 22.13 -12.48 -21.66
C GLY A 54 21.12 -12.67 -20.52
N ASP A 55 21.53 -13.15 -19.32
CA ASP A 55 20.62 -13.25 -18.17
C ASP A 55 20.02 -11.91 -17.80
N LYS A 56 18.74 -11.94 -17.43
CA LYS A 56 18.01 -10.80 -16.89
C LYS A 56 17.73 -11.04 -15.42
N LEU A 57 18.21 -10.15 -14.57
CA LEU A 57 18.05 -10.22 -13.12
C LEU A 57 17.22 -9.06 -12.62
N GLU A 58 16.23 -9.36 -11.81
CA GLU A 58 15.53 -8.39 -10.96
C GLU A 58 15.97 -8.65 -9.52
N ILE A 59 16.64 -7.66 -8.92
CA ILE A 59 17.15 -7.76 -7.55
C ILE A 59 16.37 -6.78 -6.68
N VAL A 60 15.80 -7.30 -5.59
CA VAL A 60 15.02 -6.53 -4.62
C VAL A 60 15.70 -6.61 -3.27
N HIS A 61 15.99 -5.45 -2.69
CA HIS A 61 16.62 -5.34 -1.38
C HIS A 61 15.60 -4.95 -0.32
N PHE A 62 15.44 -5.78 0.71
CA PHE A 62 14.64 -5.46 1.89
C PHE A 62 15.36 -5.92 3.17
N ILE A 63 15.35 -5.07 4.17
CA ILE A 63 15.93 -5.38 5.48
C ILE A 63 14.77 -5.57 6.47
N GLY A 64 14.58 -6.82 6.91
CA GLY A 64 13.74 -7.15 8.05
C GLY A 64 12.26 -7.22 7.74
N GLY A 65 11.79 -8.40 7.39
CA GLY A 65 10.39 -8.80 7.52
C GLY A 65 10.20 -9.44 8.88
N GLY A 66 9.67 -8.71 9.81
CA GLY A 66 9.08 -9.19 11.05
C GLY A 66 7.87 -8.31 11.31
N ALA A 67 6.75 -8.92 11.69
CA ALA A 67 5.67 -8.11 12.23
C ALA A 67 6.25 -7.29 13.40
N PRO A 68 5.91 -5.99 13.52
CA PRO A 68 6.31 -5.23 14.71
C PRO A 68 5.84 -6.00 15.95
N GLU A 69 6.63 -5.97 17.03
CA GLU A 69 6.17 -6.47 18.33
C GLU A 69 4.82 -5.79 18.61
N ALA A 70 3.79 -6.60 18.84
CA ALA A 70 2.44 -6.13 19.07
C ALA A 70 2.47 -5.19 20.28
N ALA A 71 2.40 -3.88 20.03
CA ALA A 71 2.10 -2.92 21.08
C ALA A 71 0.71 -3.27 21.61
N GLU A 72 0.52 -3.30 22.92
CA GLU A 72 -0.80 -3.48 23.53
C GLU A 72 -1.71 -2.35 23.02
N ILE A 73 -2.69 -2.73 22.19
CA ILE A 73 -3.63 -1.79 21.59
C ILE A 73 -4.80 -1.67 22.56
N GLU A 74 -4.75 -0.62 23.39
CA GLU A 74 -5.82 -0.25 24.33
C GLU A 74 -6.92 0.63 23.69
N GLU A 75 -7.11 0.60 22.37
CA GLU A 75 -8.19 1.38 21.76
C GLU A 75 -9.44 0.52 21.60
N ASP A 76 -10.58 1.06 22.03
CA ASP A 76 -11.91 0.42 21.96
C ASP A 76 -12.41 0.17 20.51
N ASP A 77 -11.74 0.73 19.47
CA ASP A 77 -12.12 0.64 18.06
C ASP A 77 -10.90 0.51 17.12
N PRO A 78 -10.10 -0.57 17.17
CA PRO A 78 -8.96 -0.78 16.28
C PRO A 78 -9.41 -1.09 14.86
N LEU A 79 -8.57 -0.73 13.86
CA LEU A 79 -8.68 -1.27 12.50
C LEU A 79 -8.18 -2.72 12.51
N VAL A 80 -9.01 -3.66 12.05
CA VAL A 80 -8.62 -5.08 12.00
C VAL A 80 -8.51 -5.53 10.56
N ILE A 81 -7.33 -5.97 10.13
CA ILE A 81 -7.06 -6.51 8.80
C ILE A 81 -6.42 -7.89 8.94
N ALA A 82 -7.01 -8.91 8.35
CA ALA A 82 -6.52 -10.30 8.43
C ALA A 82 -6.22 -10.77 9.86
N GLY A 83 -7.01 -10.33 10.85
CA GLY A 83 -6.84 -10.65 12.27
C GLY A 83 -5.78 -9.82 13.00
N GLN A 84 -5.03 -8.96 12.31
CA GLN A 84 -4.10 -8.01 12.93
C GLN A 84 -4.82 -6.72 13.29
N LYS A 85 -4.48 -6.15 14.46
CA LYS A 85 -5.05 -4.91 14.97
C LYS A 85 -4.10 -3.75 14.72
N PHE A 86 -4.64 -2.63 14.24
CA PHE A 86 -3.93 -1.38 14.00
C PHE A 86 -4.65 -0.24 14.73
N ARG A 87 -3.90 0.63 15.41
CA ARG A 87 -4.45 1.82 16.09
C ARG A 87 -4.86 2.88 15.08
N SER A 88 -4.05 3.03 14.04
CA SER A 88 -4.27 4.03 13.00
C SER A 88 -5.14 3.47 11.87
N ARG A 89 -6.14 4.24 11.49
CA ARG A 89 -6.97 4.01 10.28
C ARG A 89 -6.42 4.75 9.06
N LEU A 90 -5.27 5.44 9.21
CA LEU A 90 -4.54 6.12 8.15
C LEU A 90 -3.34 5.26 7.75
N ILE A 91 -3.23 4.98 6.45
CA ILE A 91 -2.09 4.30 5.83
C ILE A 91 -1.40 5.31 4.90
N ILE A 92 -0.07 5.39 4.95
CA ILE A 92 0.70 6.33 4.14
C ILE A 92 1.60 5.56 3.15
N GLY A 93 1.78 6.13 1.95
CA GLY A 93 2.76 5.64 0.99
C GLY A 93 4.15 6.25 1.19
N THR A 94 5.13 5.73 0.47
CA THR A 94 6.55 6.15 0.55
C THR A 94 7.05 6.90 -0.67
N GLY A 95 6.21 7.11 -1.67
CA GLY A 95 6.61 7.76 -2.91
C GLY A 95 6.49 9.29 -2.86
N LYS A 96 7.21 9.99 -3.77
CA LYS A 96 7.11 11.43 -4.05
C LYS A 96 7.59 12.39 -2.96
N TYR A 97 7.99 11.95 -1.77
CA TYR A 97 8.65 12.81 -0.80
C TYR A 97 9.99 13.30 -1.35
N ALA A 98 10.42 14.50 -0.94
CA ALA A 98 11.70 15.05 -1.36
C ALA A 98 12.88 14.19 -0.89
N ASP A 99 12.77 13.60 0.29
CA ASP A 99 13.72 12.65 0.86
C ASP A 99 13.03 11.72 1.88
N TYR A 100 13.77 10.70 2.35
CA TYR A 100 13.26 9.74 3.32
C TYR A 100 13.08 10.34 4.73
N GLU A 101 13.80 11.42 5.07
CA GLU A 101 13.65 12.07 6.37
C GLU A 101 12.32 12.79 6.47
N ILE A 102 11.89 13.51 5.42
CA ILE A 102 10.57 14.12 5.35
C ILE A 102 9.48 13.04 5.41
N ASN A 103 9.66 11.92 4.70
CA ASN A 103 8.72 10.79 4.76
C ASN A 103 8.63 10.23 6.19
N ARG A 104 9.77 10.02 6.87
CA ARG A 104 9.81 9.56 8.26
C ARG A 104 9.09 10.53 9.19
N GLN A 105 9.33 11.83 9.07
CA GLN A 105 8.68 12.86 9.88
C GLN A 105 7.16 12.87 9.63
N ALA A 106 6.71 12.72 8.39
CA ALA A 106 5.30 12.62 8.04
C ALA A 106 4.65 11.38 8.69
N CYS A 107 5.32 10.22 8.67
CA CYS A 107 4.85 9.00 9.33
C CYS A 107 4.69 9.21 10.85
N VAL A 108 5.66 9.86 11.50
CA VAL A 108 5.60 10.18 12.94
C VAL A 108 4.46 11.16 13.23
N ALA A 109 4.32 12.22 12.43
CA ALA A 109 3.28 13.23 12.59
C ALA A 109 1.87 12.67 12.40
N ALA A 110 1.71 11.76 11.45
CA ALA A 110 0.46 11.04 11.18
C ALA A 110 0.16 9.94 12.20
N ASP A 111 1.15 9.49 12.98
CA ASP A 111 1.05 8.43 13.99
C ASP A 111 0.44 7.15 13.40
N ILE A 112 1.01 6.70 12.29
CA ILE A 112 0.56 5.52 11.55
C ILE A 112 1.17 4.23 12.09
N ASP A 113 0.50 3.12 11.85
CA ASP A 113 1.03 1.77 12.11
C ASP A 113 1.47 1.07 10.82
N MET A 114 0.96 1.49 9.65
CA MET A 114 1.20 0.82 8.36
C MET A 114 1.67 1.80 7.29
N ILE A 115 2.64 1.35 6.47
CA ILE A 115 3.20 2.13 5.36
C ILE A 115 3.31 1.26 4.11
N THR A 116 2.88 1.80 2.94
CA THR A 116 3.06 1.06 1.69
C THR A 116 4.44 1.27 1.09
N VAL A 117 5.00 0.19 0.55
CA VAL A 117 6.30 0.19 -0.11
C VAL A 117 6.21 -0.47 -1.49
N ALA A 118 6.69 0.23 -2.52
CA ALA A 118 6.70 -0.34 -3.87
C ALA A 118 7.89 -1.30 -4.00
N VAL A 119 7.62 -2.57 -4.29
CA VAL A 119 8.63 -3.62 -4.39
C VAL A 119 9.70 -3.30 -5.44
N ARG A 120 9.31 -2.69 -6.57
CA ARG A 120 10.19 -2.36 -7.70
C ARG A 120 11.00 -1.07 -7.54
N ARG A 121 10.86 -0.32 -6.45
CA ARG A 121 11.54 0.98 -6.27
C ARG A 121 12.84 0.92 -5.47
N VAL A 122 13.42 -0.24 -5.32
CA VAL A 122 14.70 -0.35 -4.60
C VAL A 122 15.84 -0.03 -5.56
N ASN A 123 16.61 1.01 -5.24
CA ASN A 123 17.81 1.33 -5.99
C ASN A 123 18.94 0.34 -5.65
N VAL A 124 19.02 -0.73 -6.42
CA VAL A 124 20.02 -1.79 -6.24
C VAL A 124 21.37 -1.39 -6.86
N LEU A 125 21.35 -0.40 -7.75
CA LEU A 125 22.51 -0.05 -8.59
C LEU A 125 23.39 1.03 -7.98
N ASP A 126 22.90 1.76 -6.97
CA ASP A 126 23.67 2.76 -6.24
C ASP A 126 23.67 2.47 -4.73
N PRO A 127 24.66 1.71 -4.23
CA PRO A 127 24.76 1.36 -2.82
C PRO A 127 25.06 2.56 -1.91
N THR A 128 25.33 3.74 -2.47
CA THR A 128 25.55 4.97 -1.69
C THR A 128 24.25 5.69 -1.33
N GLN A 129 23.12 5.34 -1.97
CA GLN A 129 21.82 5.90 -1.66
C GLN A 129 21.27 5.29 -0.37
N PRO A 130 20.70 6.11 0.54
CA PRO A 130 20.08 5.58 1.75
C PRO A 130 18.91 4.66 1.39
N LEU A 131 18.76 3.58 2.12
CA LEU A 131 17.60 2.69 1.97
C LEU A 131 16.42 3.24 2.77
N LEU A 132 15.20 2.99 2.30
CA LEU A 132 13.99 3.36 3.03
C LEU A 132 14.00 2.81 4.46
N VAL A 133 14.45 1.58 4.64
CA VAL A 133 14.51 0.87 5.92
C VAL A 133 15.50 1.48 6.92
N ASP A 134 16.47 2.25 6.46
CA ASP A 134 17.40 2.97 7.33
C ASP A 134 16.73 4.21 7.98
N SER A 135 15.71 4.74 7.31
CA SER A 135 14.97 5.91 7.76
C SER A 135 13.66 5.56 8.45
N ILE A 136 12.97 4.52 7.98
CA ILE A 136 11.68 4.06 8.50
C ILE A 136 11.86 2.63 9.03
N ASP A 137 11.93 2.49 10.34
CA ASP A 137 12.22 1.21 10.99
C ASP A 137 11.09 0.18 10.77
N PRO A 138 11.34 -0.96 10.08
CA PRO A 138 10.34 -2.00 9.85
C PRO A 138 9.89 -2.72 11.14
N LYS A 139 10.59 -2.55 12.26
CA LYS A 139 10.14 -3.05 13.56
C LYS A 139 9.05 -2.17 14.17
N LYS A 140 9.00 -0.90 13.75
CA LYS A 140 8.03 0.07 14.25
C LYS A 140 6.78 0.17 13.38
N TYR A 141 6.92 -0.06 12.09
CA TYR A 141 5.82 0.06 11.12
C TYR A 141 5.59 -1.25 10.38
N THR A 142 4.32 -1.62 10.20
CA THR A 142 3.96 -2.70 9.30
C THR A 142 4.18 -2.25 7.86
N TYR A 143 5.12 -2.90 7.18
CA TYR A 143 5.34 -2.69 5.76
C TYR A 143 4.29 -3.44 4.95
N LEU A 144 3.65 -2.72 4.03
CA LEU A 144 2.66 -3.25 3.09
C LEU A 144 3.25 -3.18 1.67
N PRO A 145 3.96 -4.23 1.19
CA PRO A 145 4.47 -4.27 -0.16
C PRO A 145 3.35 -4.17 -1.19
N ASN A 146 3.58 -3.38 -2.25
CA ASN A 146 2.59 -3.22 -3.31
C ASN A 146 3.17 -3.50 -4.70
N THR A 147 2.28 -3.77 -5.65
CA THR A 147 2.57 -4.04 -7.05
C THR A 147 2.45 -2.80 -7.94
N ALA A 148 2.74 -1.62 -7.40
CA ALA A 148 2.67 -0.37 -8.17
C ALA A 148 3.46 -0.46 -9.48
N GLY A 149 2.79 -0.13 -10.59
CA GLY A 149 3.35 -0.20 -11.94
C GLY A 149 3.22 -1.57 -12.62
N CYS A 150 2.47 -2.52 -12.08
CA CYS A 150 2.09 -3.75 -12.76
C CYS A 150 0.83 -3.54 -13.60
N PHE A 151 0.82 -4.15 -14.80
CA PHE A 151 -0.28 -4.07 -15.76
C PHE A 151 -0.87 -5.45 -16.12
N THR A 152 -0.32 -6.52 -15.58
CA THR A 152 -0.79 -7.90 -15.82
C THR A 152 -0.85 -8.70 -14.51
N THR A 153 -1.67 -9.74 -14.50
CA THR A 153 -1.76 -10.71 -13.39
C THR A 153 -0.39 -11.34 -13.11
N GLU A 154 0.32 -11.78 -14.14
CA GLU A 154 1.61 -12.46 -14.02
C GLU A 154 2.66 -11.57 -13.36
N ASP A 155 2.76 -10.31 -13.79
CA ASP A 155 3.71 -9.35 -13.22
C ASP A 155 3.41 -9.06 -11.75
N ALA A 156 2.14 -8.88 -11.40
CA ALA A 156 1.72 -8.60 -10.04
C ALA A 156 2.00 -9.79 -9.10
N VAL A 157 1.61 -10.99 -9.50
CA VAL A 157 1.84 -12.22 -8.72
C VAL A 157 3.34 -12.47 -8.53
N ARG A 158 4.13 -12.36 -9.60
CA ARG A 158 5.59 -12.48 -9.54
C ARG A 158 6.21 -11.46 -8.57
N THR A 159 5.78 -10.20 -8.65
CA THR A 159 6.27 -9.12 -7.80
C THR A 159 6.01 -9.41 -6.31
N LEU A 160 4.83 -9.92 -5.96
CA LEU A 160 4.50 -10.22 -4.56
C LEU A 160 5.18 -11.50 -4.06
N ARG A 161 5.37 -12.50 -4.92
CA ARG A 161 6.21 -13.67 -4.58
C ARG A 161 7.66 -13.24 -4.27
N LEU A 162 8.21 -12.32 -5.07
CA LEU A 162 9.53 -11.75 -4.86
C LEU A 162 9.59 -10.97 -3.53
N ALA A 163 8.56 -10.19 -3.20
CA ALA A 163 8.45 -9.51 -1.91
C ALA A 163 8.47 -10.50 -0.74
N ARG A 164 7.69 -11.59 -0.82
CA ARG A 164 7.65 -12.62 0.21
C ARG A 164 9.00 -13.31 0.38
N GLU A 165 9.68 -13.64 -0.71
CA GLU A 165 11.02 -14.23 -0.64
C GLU A 165 12.04 -13.25 -0.04
N ALA A 166 11.92 -11.96 -0.32
CA ALA A 166 12.82 -10.93 0.21
C ALA A 166 12.63 -10.70 1.72
N GLY A 167 11.40 -10.56 2.19
CA GLY A 167 11.11 -10.09 3.55
C GLY A 167 10.06 -10.88 4.34
N GLY A 168 9.54 -11.99 3.79
CA GLY A 168 8.54 -12.83 4.48
C GLY A 168 7.14 -12.21 4.58
N TRP A 169 6.81 -11.19 3.76
CA TRP A 169 5.52 -10.51 3.84
C TRP A 169 4.41 -11.32 3.18
N ASP A 170 3.39 -11.66 3.95
CA ASP A 170 2.15 -12.26 3.44
C ASP A 170 1.03 -11.23 3.30
N LEU A 171 1.02 -10.16 4.12
CA LEU A 171 0.09 -9.05 3.97
C LEU A 171 0.63 -8.11 2.89
N VAL A 172 -0.13 -7.93 1.81
CA VAL A 172 0.31 -7.25 0.59
C VAL A 172 -0.80 -6.40 -0.01
N LYS A 173 -0.41 -5.33 -0.73
CA LYS A 173 -1.34 -4.53 -1.54
C LYS A 173 -1.22 -4.91 -3.01
N LEU A 174 -2.29 -5.45 -3.55
CA LEU A 174 -2.40 -5.77 -4.97
C LEU A 174 -2.91 -4.55 -5.74
N GLU A 175 -2.18 -4.15 -6.77
CA GLU A 175 -2.52 -3.08 -7.71
C GLU A 175 -2.17 -3.54 -9.13
N ILE A 176 -3.18 -3.69 -9.99
CA ILE A 176 -3.00 -3.97 -11.42
C ILE A 176 -3.68 -2.87 -12.20
N LEU A 177 -2.91 -2.16 -13.03
CA LEU A 177 -3.35 -0.98 -13.75
C LEU A 177 -3.85 -1.31 -15.15
N GLY A 178 -4.93 -0.68 -15.58
CA GLY A 178 -5.47 -0.85 -16.93
C GLY A 178 -4.68 -0.06 -17.97
N GLU A 179 -4.28 1.16 -17.62
CA GLU A 179 -3.49 2.02 -18.49
C GLU A 179 -2.65 3.04 -17.72
N ALA A 180 -1.57 3.53 -18.34
CA ALA A 180 -0.61 4.43 -17.70
C ALA A 180 -1.13 5.86 -17.48
N ARG A 181 -2.15 6.31 -18.23
CA ARG A 181 -2.63 7.70 -18.16
C ARG A 181 -3.58 7.93 -16.99
N THR A 182 -4.48 7.01 -16.73
CA THR A 182 -5.52 7.15 -15.70
C THR A 182 -5.20 6.35 -14.44
N LEU A 183 -4.35 5.31 -14.55
CA LEU A 183 -4.01 4.38 -13.47
C LEU A 183 -5.25 3.73 -12.83
N TYR A 184 -6.34 3.58 -13.61
CA TYR A 184 -7.51 2.83 -13.16
C TYR A 184 -7.18 1.35 -13.00
N PRO A 185 -7.76 0.67 -12.01
CA PRO A 185 -7.52 -0.75 -11.80
C PRO A 185 -8.11 -1.60 -12.92
N MET A 186 -7.37 -2.60 -13.37
CA MET A 186 -7.83 -3.61 -14.32
C MET A 186 -8.55 -4.72 -13.55
N MET A 187 -9.86 -4.58 -13.43
CA MET A 187 -10.65 -5.41 -12.52
C MET A 187 -10.65 -6.92 -12.82
N PRO A 188 -10.73 -7.38 -14.10
CA PRO A 188 -10.62 -8.82 -14.38
C PRO A 188 -9.33 -9.43 -13.86
N GLU A 189 -8.19 -8.81 -14.14
CA GLU A 189 -6.87 -9.24 -13.68
C GLU A 189 -6.72 -9.11 -12.17
N THR A 190 -7.31 -8.07 -11.56
CA THR A 190 -7.29 -7.89 -10.10
C THR A 190 -8.02 -9.04 -9.40
N ILE A 191 -9.18 -9.47 -9.90
CA ILE A 191 -9.94 -10.60 -9.36
C ILE A 191 -9.15 -11.90 -9.51
N GLU A 192 -8.59 -12.16 -10.72
CA GLU A 192 -7.79 -13.35 -10.99
C GLU A 192 -6.54 -13.43 -10.09
N ALA A 193 -5.78 -12.32 -10.01
CA ALA A 193 -4.57 -12.26 -9.19
C ALA A 193 -4.90 -12.41 -7.70
N THR A 194 -6.02 -11.84 -7.23
CA THR A 194 -6.46 -11.99 -5.84
C THR A 194 -6.70 -13.46 -5.51
N ALA A 195 -7.47 -14.19 -6.33
CA ALA A 195 -7.73 -15.61 -6.13
C ALA A 195 -6.42 -16.42 -6.06
N LYS A 196 -5.53 -16.21 -7.04
CA LYS A 196 -4.25 -16.91 -7.15
C LYS A 196 -3.34 -16.67 -5.94
N LEU A 197 -3.24 -15.42 -5.50
CA LEU A 197 -2.42 -15.05 -4.34
C LEU A 197 -3.02 -15.59 -3.03
N THR A 198 -4.34 -15.59 -2.90
CA THR A 198 -5.04 -16.15 -1.75
C THR A 198 -4.82 -17.66 -1.64
N GLU A 199 -4.89 -18.40 -2.74
CA GLU A 199 -4.55 -19.82 -2.80
C GLU A 199 -3.11 -20.09 -2.34
N GLU A 200 -2.18 -19.17 -2.59
CA GLU A 200 -0.79 -19.23 -2.14
C GLU A 200 -0.57 -18.75 -0.69
N GLY A 201 -1.65 -18.41 0.02
CA GLY A 201 -1.62 -17.98 1.43
C GLY A 201 -1.28 -16.51 1.65
N PHE A 202 -1.31 -15.67 0.61
CA PHE A 202 -1.21 -14.22 0.79
C PHE A 202 -2.50 -13.64 1.38
N LYS A 203 -2.35 -12.58 2.15
CA LYS A 203 -3.42 -11.74 2.69
C LYS A 203 -3.50 -10.48 1.83
N VAL A 204 -4.40 -10.50 0.86
CA VAL A 204 -4.45 -9.50 -0.22
C VAL A 204 -5.35 -8.35 0.15
N MET A 205 -4.81 -7.14 0.22
CA MET A 205 -5.54 -5.88 0.19
C MET A 205 -5.57 -5.40 -1.26
N ALA A 206 -6.76 -5.33 -1.88
CA ALA A 206 -6.86 -5.14 -3.32
C ALA A 206 -7.34 -3.75 -3.72
N TYR A 207 -6.49 -2.99 -4.46
CA TYR A 207 -6.89 -1.76 -5.13
C TYR A 207 -7.90 -2.06 -6.23
N CYS A 208 -9.06 -1.41 -6.20
CA CYS A 208 -10.17 -1.69 -7.09
C CYS A 208 -10.91 -0.41 -7.52
N SER A 209 -11.76 -0.54 -8.54
CA SER A 209 -12.69 0.52 -8.91
C SER A 209 -13.73 0.73 -7.81
N ASP A 210 -14.47 1.83 -7.89
CA ASP A 210 -15.62 2.12 -7.03
C ASP A 210 -16.92 1.44 -7.52
N ASP A 211 -16.81 0.36 -8.28
CA ASP A 211 -17.94 -0.47 -8.71
C ASP A 211 -18.31 -1.47 -7.59
N PRO A 212 -19.52 -1.38 -6.99
CA PRO A 212 -19.90 -2.26 -5.88
C PRO A 212 -19.91 -3.74 -6.26
N ILE A 213 -20.30 -4.08 -7.48
CA ILE A 213 -20.37 -5.48 -7.93
C ILE A 213 -18.96 -6.05 -8.08
N LEU A 214 -18.05 -5.29 -8.67
CA LEU A 214 -16.66 -5.74 -8.85
C LEU A 214 -15.93 -5.81 -7.52
N CYS A 215 -16.17 -4.88 -6.60
CA CYS A 215 -15.64 -4.95 -5.22
C CYS A 215 -16.08 -6.23 -4.50
N LYS A 216 -17.35 -6.61 -4.61
CA LYS A 216 -17.85 -7.87 -4.02
C LYS A 216 -17.17 -9.10 -4.63
N ARG A 217 -16.93 -9.12 -5.94
CA ARG A 217 -16.18 -10.20 -6.59
C ARG A 217 -14.72 -10.29 -6.14
N VAL A 218 -14.08 -9.17 -5.86
CA VAL A 218 -12.71 -9.14 -5.30
C VAL A 218 -12.70 -9.73 -3.88
N GLU A 219 -13.70 -9.41 -3.06
CA GLU A 219 -13.88 -10.03 -1.74
C GLU A 219 -14.09 -11.54 -1.85
N GLU A 220 -14.99 -11.99 -2.74
CA GLU A 220 -15.27 -13.40 -3.01
C GLU A 220 -14.03 -14.16 -3.53
N ALA A 221 -13.10 -13.47 -4.20
CA ALA A 221 -11.82 -14.02 -4.60
C ALA A 221 -10.82 -14.17 -3.42
N GLY A 222 -11.18 -13.73 -2.22
CA GLY A 222 -10.42 -13.92 -0.98
C GLY A 222 -9.60 -12.72 -0.52
N ALA A 223 -9.90 -11.50 -1.01
CA ALA A 223 -9.27 -10.31 -0.48
C ALA A 223 -9.60 -10.12 1.01
N VAL A 224 -8.61 -9.71 1.81
CA VAL A 224 -8.76 -9.41 3.25
C VAL A 224 -9.10 -7.95 3.52
N ALA A 225 -9.04 -7.09 2.51
CA ALA A 225 -9.55 -5.73 2.50
C ALA A 225 -9.82 -5.27 1.07
N ILE A 226 -10.87 -4.47 0.88
CA ILE A 226 -11.24 -3.83 -0.38
C ILE A 226 -10.76 -2.38 -0.37
N MET A 227 -10.06 -1.97 -1.42
CA MET A 227 -9.46 -0.64 -1.49
C MET A 227 -9.98 0.15 -2.71
N PRO A 228 -11.25 0.63 -2.66
CA PRO A 228 -11.83 1.36 -3.78
C PRO A 228 -11.17 2.73 -3.96
N LEU A 229 -10.97 3.13 -5.22
CA LEU A 229 -10.51 4.48 -5.53
C LEU A 229 -11.61 5.52 -5.24
N GLY A 230 -11.23 6.66 -4.66
CA GLY A 230 -12.09 7.83 -4.61
C GLY A 230 -12.06 8.62 -5.91
N ALA A 231 -10.87 8.69 -6.54
CA ALA A 231 -10.57 9.29 -7.83
C ALA A 231 -9.23 8.74 -8.34
N PRO A 232 -8.79 9.03 -9.58
CA PRO A 232 -7.52 8.54 -10.11
C PRO A 232 -6.33 8.81 -9.17
N ILE A 233 -5.38 7.88 -9.15
CA ILE A 233 -4.16 7.98 -8.32
C ILE A 233 -3.46 9.32 -8.56
N GLY A 234 -3.17 10.05 -7.48
CA GLY A 234 -2.47 11.34 -7.55
C GLY A 234 -3.28 12.52 -8.06
N SER A 235 -4.58 12.35 -8.30
CA SER A 235 -5.43 13.44 -8.84
C SER A 235 -5.85 14.47 -7.79
N GLY A 236 -5.98 14.08 -6.51
CA GLY A 236 -6.45 14.97 -5.45
C GLY A 236 -7.89 15.47 -5.62
N LEU A 237 -8.70 14.78 -6.44
CA LEU A 237 -10.07 15.20 -6.76
C LEU A 237 -11.10 14.86 -5.67
N GLY A 238 -10.69 14.13 -4.62
CA GLY A 238 -11.58 13.66 -3.56
C GLY A 238 -12.45 12.49 -3.99
N LEU A 239 -13.48 12.17 -3.20
CA LEU A 239 -14.40 11.07 -3.49
C LEU A 239 -15.43 11.52 -4.55
N GLN A 240 -15.33 10.98 -5.75
CA GLN A 240 -16.21 11.37 -6.87
C GLN A 240 -17.57 10.70 -6.80
N ASN A 241 -17.67 9.51 -6.21
CA ASN A 241 -18.90 8.75 -6.11
C ASN A 241 -19.17 8.24 -4.68
N PRO A 242 -19.59 9.12 -3.76
CA PRO A 242 -19.90 8.73 -2.38
C PRO A 242 -21.01 7.67 -2.25
N VAL A 243 -21.92 7.60 -3.23
CA VAL A 243 -23.00 6.61 -3.25
C VAL A 243 -22.41 5.20 -3.43
N ASN A 244 -21.52 5.02 -4.39
CA ASN A 244 -20.90 3.72 -4.62
C ASN A 244 -20.04 3.29 -3.42
N ILE A 245 -19.25 4.21 -2.85
CA ILE A 245 -18.45 3.93 -1.65
C ILE A 245 -19.36 3.45 -0.52
N ARG A 246 -20.52 4.10 -0.30
CA ARG A 246 -21.49 3.69 0.70
C ARG A 246 -22.06 2.29 0.42
N LEU A 247 -22.41 1.98 -0.83
CA LEU A 247 -22.89 0.65 -1.24
C LEU A 247 -21.82 -0.43 -1.02
N ILE A 248 -20.54 -0.12 -1.29
CA ILE A 248 -19.42 -1.03 -1.03
C ILE A 248 -19.33 -1.32 0.47
N VAL A 249 -19.34 -0.29 1.32
CA VAL A 249 -19.30 -0.44 2.78
C VAL A 249 -20.46 -1.29 3.31
N GLU A 250 -21.67 -1.11 2.77
CA GLU A 250 -22.86 -1.83 3.24
C GLU A 250 -22.89 -3.32 2.83
N GLN A 251 -22.20 -3.71 1.75
CA GLN A 251 -22.29 -5.08 1.23
C GLN A 251 -21.05 -5.95 1.50
N THR A 252 -19.91 -5.36 1.87
CA THR A 252 -18.66 -6.10 2.13
C THR A 252 -18.53 -6.45 3.62
N GLU A 253 -17.98 -7.63 3.89
CA GLU A 253 -17.70 -8.12 5.25
C GLU A 253 -16.25 -7.88 5.68
N VAL A 254 -15.37 -7.56 4.71
CA VAL A 254 -13.97 -7.20 4.97
C VAL A 254 -13.79 -5.68 5.04
N PRO A 255 -12.74 -5.16 5.68
CA PRO A 255 -12.48 -3.73 5.77
C PRO A 255 -12.46 -3.02 4.41
N VAL A 256 -13.10 -1.86 4.35
CA VAL A 256 -13.09 -0.96 3.19
C VAL A 256 -12.17 0.22 3.47
N ILE A 257 -11.12 0.37 2.66
CA ILE A 257 -10.11 1.41 2.80
C ILE A 257 -10.08 2.24 1.53
N VAL A 258 -10.51 3.48 1.58
CA VAL A 258 -10.42 4.35 0.38
C VAL A 258 -8.95 4.54 0.02
N ASP A 259 -8.63 4.24 -1.25
CA ASP A 259 -7.28 4.34 -1.81
C ASP A 259 -7.32 5.22 -3.07
N ALA A 260 -6.41 6.14 -3.16
CA ALA A 260 -6.30 7.12 -4.25
C ALA A 260 -7.38 8.23 -4.27
N GLY A 261 -7.01 9.33 -4.88
CA GLY A 261 -7.90 10.47 -5.11
C GLY A 261 -8.06 11.43 -3.93
N VAL A 262 -7.78 11.04 -2.71
CA VAL A 262 -7.80 11.92 -1.54
C VAL A 262 -6.77 13.03 -1.72
N GLY A 263 -7.22 14.29 -1.66
CA GLY A 263 -6.38 15.47 -1.87
C GLY A 263 -6.20 16.33 -0.63
N THR A 264 -7.15 16.26 0.33
CA THR A 264 -7.11 17.08 1.54
C THR A 264 -7.87 16.44 2.70
N ALA A 265 -7.79 17.04 3.88
CA ALA A 265 -8.38 16.52 5.12
C ALA A 265 -9.90 16.29 5.02
N SER A 266 -10.65 17.17 4.34
CA SER A 266 -12.09 16.99 4.16
C SER A 266 -12.45 15.72 3.39
N ASP A 267 -11.64 15.33 2.39
CA ASP A 267 -11.89 14.11 1.62
C ASP A 267 -11.72 12.86 2.49
N ALA A 268 -10.68 12.84 3.34
CA ALA A 268 -10.45 11.77 4.30
C ALA A 268 -11.58 11.68 5.34
N THR A 269 -12.06 12.83 5.84
CA THR A 269 -13.20 12.89 6.75
C THR A 269 -14.45 12.31 6.10
N ILE A 270 -14.76 12.71 4.86
CA ILE A 270 -15.94 12.20 4.12
C ILE A 270 -15.85 10.68 3.94
N ALA A 271 -14.69 10.13 3.58
CA ALA A 271 -14.51 8.69 3.48
C ALA A 271 -14.88 7.97 4.78
N MET A 272 -14.37 8.47 5.90
CA MET A 272 -14.63 7.88 7.21
C MET A 272 -16.10 8.06 7.65
N GLU A 273 -16.75 9.20 7.35
CA GLU A 273 -18.17 9.45 7.63
C GLU A 273 -19.11 8.54 6.80
N LEU A 274 -18.67 8.08 5.63
CA LEU A 274 -19.40 7.09 4.82
C LEU A 274 -19.34 5.68 5.44
N GLY A 275 -18.48 5.45 6.42
CA GLY A 275 -18.31 4.18 7.11
C GLY A 275 -17.11 3.36 6.63
N CYS A 276 -16.22 3.93 5.82
CA CYS A 276 -14.97 3.26 5.50
C CYS A 276 -14.15 2.99 6.77
N ASP A 277 -13.40 1.91 6.76
CA ASP A 277 -12.57 1.48 7.91
C ASP A 277 -11.24 2.21 7.98
N GLY A 278 -10.77 2.74 6.86
CA GLY A 278 -9.53 3.49 6.78
C GLY A 278 -9.37 4.25 5.47
N VAL A 279 -8.27 4.98 5.38
CA VAL A 279 -7.87 5.72 4.19
C VAL A 279 -6.39 5.49 3.93
N LEU A 280 -6.03 5.16 2.69
CA LEU A 280 -4.65 5.15 2.23
C LEU A 280 -4.41 6.37 1.35
N MET A 281 -3.33 7.10 1.62
CA MET A 281 -2.92 8.23 0.81
C MET A 281 -1.40 8.38 0.76
N ASN A 282 -0.91 9.01 -0.28
CA ASN A 282 0.49 9.37 -0.41
C ASN A 282 0.67 10.78 -0.97
N THR A 283 0.25 11.02 -2.20
CA THR A 283 0.48 12.28 -2.94
C THR A 283 -0.07 13.49 -2.19
N ALA A 284 -1.23 13.38 -1.56
CA ALA A 284 -1.85 14.47 -0.80
C ALA A 284 -0.96 15.00 0.34
N ILE A 285 -0.16 14.13 0.94
CA ILE A 285 0.80 14.50 1.98
C ILE A 285 2.12 14.91 1.34
N ALA A 286 2.70 14.06 0.48
CA ALA A 286 4.04 14.25 -0.05
C ALA A 286 4.20 15.50 -0.91
N GLU A 287 3.18 15.91 -1.66
CA GLU A 287 3.18 17.10 -2.52
C GLU A 287 2.52 18.33 -1.86
N ALA A 288 2.13 18.24 -0.58
CA ALA A 288 1.70 19.43 0.17
C ALA A 288 2.86 20.41 0.35
N LYS A 289 2.57 21.71 0.48
CA LYS A 289 3.60 22.72 0.79
C LYS A 289 4.33 22.43 2.10
N ASP A 290 3.63 21.85 3.05
CA ASP A 290 4.17 21.34 4.32
C ASP A 290 3.64 19.91 4.54
N PRO A 291 4.41 18.89 4.14
CA PRO A 291 4.02 17.49 4.30
C PRO A 291 3.76 17.08 5.76
N ILE A 292 4.51 17.61 6.70
CA ILE A 292 4.39 17.26 8.12
C ILE A 292 3.07 17.79 8.68
N GLN A 293 2.75 19.05 8.39
CA GLN A 293 1.48 19.66 8.80
C GLN A 293 0.29 18.98 8.13
N MET A 294 0.41 18.59 6.85
CA MET A 294 -0.64 17.85 6.15
C MET A 294 -0.83 16.45 6.74
N ALA A 295 0.23 15.76 7.12
CA ALA A 295 0.16 14.46 7.78
C ALA A 295 -0.61 14.54 9.11
N GLN A 296 -0.37 15.58 9.91
CA GLN A 296 -1.16 15.86 11.13
C GLN A 296 -2.63 16.12 10.82
N ALA A 297 -2.90 16.96 9.80
CA ALA A 297 -4.27 17.26 9.37
C ALA A 297 -5.02 15.99 8.98
N MET A 298 -4.39 15.10 8.21
CA MET A 298 -4.98 13.82 7.79
C MET A 298 -5.25 12.87 8.96
N LYS A 299 -4.33 12.78 9.95
CA LYS A 299 -4.57 12.05 11.20
C LYS A 299 -5.85 12.51 11.89
N HIS A 300 -5.99 13.83 12.07
CA HIS A 300 -7.17 14.39 12.72
C HIS A 300 -8.45 14.19 11.89
N ALA A 301 -8.36 14.30 10.56
CA ALA A 301 -9.47 14.10 9.64
C ALA A 301 -10.05 12.67 9.71
N VAL A 302 -9.17 11.67 9.65
CA VAL A 302 -9.55 10.25 9.77
C VAL A 302 -10.20 9.98 11.12
N LYS A 303 -9.61 10.47 12.21
CA LYS A 303 -10.16 10.31 13.57
C LYS A 303 -11.52 11.00 13.72
N ALA A 304 -11.64 12.24 13.26
CA ALA A 304 -12.89 13.01 13.33
C ALA A 304 -14.02 12.34 12.55
N GLY A 305 -13.75 11.89 11.30
CA GLY A 305 -14.73 11.19 10.48
C GLY A 305 -15.19 9.86 11.10
N ARG A 306 -14.26 9.08 11.68
CA ARG A 306 -14.62 7.84 12.38
C ARG A 306 -15.52 8.10 13.59
N LEU A 307 -15.16 9.07 14.42
CA LEU A 307 -15.98 9.45 15.57
C LEU A 307 -17.38 9.93 15.16
N ALA A 308 -17.48 10.71 14.09
CA ALA A 308 -18.76 11.18 13.55
C ALA A 308 -19.62 10.01 13.02
N TYR A 309 -18.99 9.04 12.34
CA TYR A 309 -19.68 7.82 11.90
C TYR A 309 -20.24 7.02 13.07
N LEU A 310 -19.43 6.75 14.09
CA LEU A 310 -19.83 5.99 15.28
C LEU A 310 -20.89 6.70 16.11
N ALA A 311 -20.82 8.04 16.24
CA ALA A 311 -21.81 8.84 16.92
C ALA A 311 -23.17 8.86 16.22
N GLY A 312 -23.17 8.61 14.92
CA GLY A 312 -24.37 8.68 14.10
C GLY A 312 -24.75 10.12 13.73
N ARG A 313 -25.00 10.31 12.46
CA ARG A 313 -25.38 11.62 11.92
C ARG A 313 -26.83 11.94 12.21
N MET A 314 -27.16 13.18 12.59
CA MET A 314 -28.56 13.65 12.66
C MET A 314 -29.26 13.51 11.30
N PRO A 315 -30.57 13.22 11.25
CA PRO A 315 -31.34 13.18 10.01
C PRO A 315 -31.27 14.51 9.25
N ARG A 316 -31.11 14.42 7.92
CA ARG A 316 -31.25 15.61 7.05
C ARG A 316 -32.73 16.02 7.03
N ARG A 317 -33.00 17.33 7.17
CA ARG A 317 -34.35 17.90 7.11
C ARG A 317 -34.40 18.90 5.98
N MET A 318 -35.51 18.92 5.25
CA MET A 318 -35.78 19.91 4.20
C MET A 318 -36.06 21.29 4.78
N TYR A 319 -36.70 21.34 5.90
CA TYR A 319 -37.11 22.59 6.55
C TYR A 319 -36.36 22.80 7.87
N ALA A 320 -36.26 24.07 8.27
CA ALA A 320 -35.64 24.44 9.53
C ALA A 320 -36.38 23.79 10.70
N ASP A 321 -35.60 23.36 11.70
CA ASP A 321 -36.08 22.88 12.99
C ASP A 321 -35.35 23.71 14.06
N PRO A 322 -36.02 24.70 14.68
CA PRO A 322 -35.35 25.64 15.54
C PRO A 322 -34.83 24.95 16.81
N SER A 323 -33.57 25.21 17.14
CA SER A 323 -32.90 24.68 18.35
C SER A 323 -33.40 25.35 19.64
N SER A 324 -34.09 26.47 19.53
CA SER A 324 -34.70 27.20 20.64
C SER A 324 -36.21 27.41 20.40
N PRO A 325 -37.06 27.40 21.42
CA PRO A 325 -38.46 27.66 21.23
C PRO A 325 -38.72 29.03 20.57
N LEU A 326 -39.56 29.06 19.52
CA LEU A 326 -39.94 30.33 18.87
C LEU A 326 -41.12 31.03 19.57
N ALA A 327 -41.87 30.31 20.46
CA ALA A 327 -42.97 30.85 21.26
C ALA A 327 -42.56 30.89 22.75
N GLY A 328 -43.00 31.91 23.45
CA GLY A 328 -42.76 32.05 24.90
C GLY A 328 -41.46 32.82 25.24
N LEU A 329 -40.82 33.45 24.29
CA LEU A 329 -39.80 34.46 24.56
C LEU A 329 -40.52 35.74 24.94
N ILE A 330 -40.26 36.24 26.17
CA ILE A 330 -40.79 37.51 26.70
C ILE A 330 -40.15 38.65 25.94
#